data_d19a835f7f0d83e32d3f79974fae3904
#
_entry.id   d19a835f7f0d83e32d3f79974fae3904
#
_cell.length_a   1.000
_cell.length_b   1.000
_cell.length_c   1.000
_cell.angle_alpha   90.00
_cell.angle_beta   90.00
_cell.angle_gamma   90.00
#
_symmetry.space_group_name_H-M   'P 1'
#
loop_
_entity.id
_entity.type
_entity.pdbx_description
1 polymer ?
#
loop_
_entity_poly.entity_id
_entity_poly.type
_entity_poly.pdbx_seq_one_letter_code
_entity_poly.pdbx_strand_id
1 'polypeptide(L)'
;MILRPISDASWMRSCRRLAVKPLVGPSIEVNGELLDADVDSAMSLAVFLRDVLNLRGTKIGCGNGECGACTVLMDGRAVCACLMPLGRARGRQIRTIESLGNPKALHPLQAILVQKGAFQCGFCTPGVMMSLLALLESNPVPDEAEVRTALQGNLCRCTGYVKLLEATMTYIWERGHEP
;
A
#
# COMPACT_ATOMS: atom_id res chain seq x y z
N MET A 1 -1.67 -22.95 46.65
CA MET A 1 -1.77 -21.50 46.36
C MET A 1 -2.68 -21.36 45.14
N ILE A 2 -3.99 -21.10 45.41
CA ILE A 2 -5.03 -21.14 44.37
C ILE A 2 -5.15 -19.73 43.80
N LEU A 3 -4.82 -19.58 42.52
CA LEU A 3 -5.01 -18.33 41.78
C LEU A 3 -6.51 -18.09 41.59
N ARG A 4 -7.04 -17.03 42.16
CA ARG A 4 -8.42 -16.58 41.92
C ARG A 4 -8.54 -15.98 40.51
N PRO A 5 -9.58 -16.26 39.74
CA PRO A 5 -9.80 -15.62 38.46
C PRO A 5 -10.10 -14.13 38.67
N ILE A 6 -9.46 -13.27 37.92
CA ILE A 6 -9.72 -11.82 37.85
C ILE A 6 -11.02 -11.65 37.06
N SER A 7 -12.17 -11.63 37.75
CA SER A 7 -13.47 -11.39 37.15
C SER A 7 -13.98 -9.95 37.35
N ASP A 8 -13.08 -8.99 37.33
CA ASP A 8 -13.51 -7.59 37.46
C ASP A 8 -13.30 -6.83 36.16
N ALA A 9 -14.35 -6.76 35.35
CA ALA A 9 -14.42 -5.92 34.14
C ALA A 9 -14.65 -4.44 34.48
N SER A 10 -14.35 -3.98 35.71
CA SER A 10 -14.53 -2.60 36.15
C SER A 10 -13.62 -1.62 35.39
N TRP A 11 -12.46 -2.09 34.90
CA TRP A 11 -11.57 -1.28 34.07
C TRP A 11 -12.18 -0.91 32.70
N MET A 12 -13.09 -1.74 32.16
CA MET A 12 -13.80 -1.42 30.91
C MET A 12 -14.79 -0.26 31.06
N ARG A 13 -15.28 0.02 32.25
CA ARG A 13 -16.23 1.09 32.49
C ARG A 13 -15.58 2.45 32.72
N SER A 14 -14.30 2.51 32.99
CA SER A 14 -13.55 3.75 33.24
C SER A 14 -12.95 4.35 31.94
N CYS A 15 -12.94 3.64 30.83
CA CYS A 15 -12.73 4.24 29.51
C CYS A 15 -14.02 4.98 29.12
N ARG A 16 -14.27 6.14 29.75
CA ARG A 16 -15.13 7.15 29.12
C ARG A 16 -14.54 7.34 27.73
N ARG A 17 -15.33 6.96 26.72
CA ARG A 17 -15.10 7.42 25.35
C ARG A 17 -14.95 8.95 25.47
N LEU A 18 -13.72 9.41 25.41
CA LEU A 18 -13.51 10.79 25.08
C LEU A 18 -14.26 10.96 23.76
N ALA A 19 -15.37 11.67 23.80
CA ALA A 19 -16.06 12.09 22.59
C ALA A 19 -15.08 13.03 21.90
N VAL A 20 -14.19 12.47 21.11
CA VAL A 20 -13.35 13.24 20.18
C VAL A 20 -14.37 13.85 19.23
N LYS A 21 -14.59 15.15 19.41
CA LYS A 21 -15.42 15.94 18.52
C LYS A 21 -14.92 15.63 17.10
N PRO A 22 -15.78 15.17 16.16
CA PRO A 22 -15.30 14.84 14.84
C PRO A 22 -14.55 16.06 14.31
N LEU A 23 -13.27 15.90 14.04
CA LEU A 23 -12.54 16.87 13.26
C LEU A 23 -13.18 16.82 11.88
N VAL A 24 -14.08 17.77 11.63
CA VAL A 24 -14.63 18.04 10.29
C VAL A 24 -13.44 18.48 9.45
N GLY A 25 -12.70 17.50 8.97
CA GLY A 25 -11.55 17.69 8.10
C GLY A 25 -11.92 17.28 6.68
N PRO A 26 -11.14 17.69 5.69
CA PRO A 26 -11.39 17.30 4.31
C PRO A 26 -11.48 15.77 4.20
N SER A 27 -12.41 15.31 3.37
CA SER A 27 -12.57 13.91 3.00
C SER A 27 -11.26 13.35 2.43
N ILE A 28 -11.10 12.03 2.47
CA ILE A 28 -9.99 11.31 1.82
C ILE A 28 -10.53 10.67 0.55
N GLU A 29 -9.80 10.81 -0.54
CA GLU A 29 -10.10 10.09 -1.78
C GLU A 29 -9.29 8.79 -1.83
N VAL A 30 -9.96 7.64 -1.96
CA VAL A 30 -9.31 6.33 -2.07
C VAL A 30 -9.82 5.63 -3.34
N ASN A 31 -8.91 5.36 -4.28
CA ASN A 31 -9.20 4.69 -5.55
C ASN A 31 -10.32 5.38 -6.35
N GLY A 32 -10.41 6.72 -6.28
CA GLY A 32 -11.42 7.52 -6.97
C GLY A 32 -12.73 7.70 -6.20
N GLU A 33 -12.87 7.08 -5.02
CA GLU A 33 -14.03 7.27 -4.15
C GLU A 33 -13.71 8.28 -3.04
N LEU A 34 -14.58 9.27 -2.90
CA LEU A 34 -14.47 10.27 -1.84
C LEU A 34 -15.14 9.74 -0.56
N LEU A 35 -14.35 9.61 0.49
CA LEU A 35 -14.78 9.01 1.75
C LEU A 35 -14.74 10.07 2.86
N ASP A 36 -15.83 10.20 3.59
CA ASP A 36 -15.89 10.94 4.83
C ASP A 36 -15.91 9.92 5.99
N ALA A 37 -14.72 9.67 6.55
CA ALA A 37 -14.56 8.66 7.59
C ALA A 37 -14.41 9.32 8.96
N ASP A 38 -15.38 9.08 9.84
CA ASP A 38 -15.31 9.44 11.26
C ASP A 38 -14.47 8.40 12.02
N VAL A 39 -13.15 8.45 11.78
CA VAL A 39 -12.17 7.56 12.39
C VAL A 39 -11.01 8.36 12.98
N ASP A 40 -10.29 7.74 13.93
CA ASP A 40 -9.16 8.35 14.61
C ASP A 40 -8.08 8.81 13.60
N SER A 41 -7.78 10.10 13.60
CA SER A 41 -6.75 10.71 12.74
C SER A 41 -5.33 10.21 13.03
N ALA A 42 -5.08 9.63 14.20
CA ALA A 42 -3.82 9.02 14.57
C ALA A 42 -3.64 7.59 14.04
N MET A 43 -4.74 6.93 13.61
CA MET A 43 -4.69 5.63 12.96
C MET A 43 -3.75 5.68 11.75
N SER A 44 -2.95 4.64 11.51
CA SER A 44 -2.14 4.60 10.30
C SER A 44 -3.01 4.38 9.05
N LEU A 45 -2.61 4.99 7.93
CA LEU A 45 -3.27 4.81 6.64
C LEU A 45 -3.35 3.32 6.26
N ALA A 46 -2.31 2.52 6.57
CA ALA A 46 -2.31 1.09 6.27
C ALA A 46 -3.41 0.34 7.02
N VAL A 47 -3.63 0.64 8.30
CA VAL A 47 -4.72 0.05 9.11
C VAL A 47 -6.07 0.50 8.57
N PHE A 48 -6.24 1.79 8.26
CA PHE A 48 -7.48 2.30 7.68
C PHE A 48 -7.83 1.59 6.37
N LEU A 49 -6.90 1.50 5.43
CA LEU A 49 -7.12 0.83 4.14
C LEU A 49 -7.51 -0.64 4.34
N ARG A 50 -6.81 -1.37 5.22
CA ARG A 50 -7.00 -2.81 5.39
C ARG A 50 -8.21 -3.18 6.24
N ASP A 51 -8.37 -2.53 7.37
CA ASP A 51 -9.28 -2.99 8.43
C ASP A 51 -10.61 -2.22 8.43
N VAL A 52 -10.61 -0.97 7.92
CA VAL A 52 -11.84 -0.18 7.77
C VAL A 52 -12.41 -0.33 6.36
N LEU A 53 -11.57 -0.15 5.31
CA LEU A 53 -12.02 -0.23 3.92
C LEU A 53 -11.92 -1.63 3.30
N ASN A 54 -11.36 -2.61 4.04
CA ASN A 54 -11.13 -3.98 3.57
C ASN A 54 -10.27 -4.10 2.30
N LEU A 55 -9.45 -3.07 1.99
CA LEU A 55 -8.48 -3.06 0.90
C LEU A 55 -7.20 -3.80 1.32
N ARG A 56 -7.26 -5.13 1.31
CA ARG A 56 -6.23 -6.02 1.88
C ARG A 56 -5.03 -6.26 0.96
N GLY A 57 -5.02 -5.71 -0.24
CA GLY A 57 -3.87 -5.69 -1.12
C GLY A 57 -2.68 -4.96 -0.51
N THR A 58 -2.92 -3.83 0.16
CA THR A 58 -1.90 -3.18 0.99
C THR A 58 -1.48 -4.10 2.13
N LYS A 59 -0.20 -4.51 2.19
CA LYS A 59 0.31 -5.46 3.20
C LYS A 59 1.04 -4.72 4.32
N ILE A 60 0.93 -5.21 5.55
CA ILE A 60 1.74 -4.71 6.67
C ILE A 60 2.76 -5.80 7.02
N GLY A 61 4.02 -5.57 6.68
CA GLY A 61 5.12 -6.47 7.02
C GLY A 61 5.85 -6.04 8.30
N CYS A 62 6.55 -4.92 8.26
CA CYS A 62 7.35 -4.43 9.40
C CYS A 62 6.60 -3.47 10.33
N GLY A 63 5.67 -2.67 9.81
CA GLY A 63 4.96 -1.63 10.57
C GLY A 63 5.79 -0.37 10.88
N ASN A 64 7.06 -0.32 10.48
CA ASN A 64 8.03 0.74 10.79
C ASN A 64 8.67 1.38 9.55
N GLY A 65 8.08 1.19 8.36
CA GLY A 65 8.49 1.88 7.13
C GLY A 65 9.65 1.28 6.35
N GLU A 66 10.22 0.16 6.78
CA GLU A 66 11.45 -0.40 6.19
C GLU A 66 11.18 -1.33 5.01
N CYS A 67 10.12 -2.15 5.06
CA CYS A 67 9.95 -3.25 4.10
C CYS A 67 9.20 -2.88 2.82
N GLY A 68 8.51 -1.74 2.77
CA GLY A 68 7.75 -1.27 1.61
C GLY A 68 6.53 -2.11 1.20
N ALA A 69 6.17 -3.17 1.95
CA ALA A 69 5.00 -4.00 1.60
C ALA A 69 3.66 -3.23 1.68
N CYS A 70 3.64 -2.11 2.43
CA CYS A 70 2.50 -1.23 2.59
C CYS A 70 2.51 -0.02 1.64
N THR A 71 3.36 0.00 0.64
CA THR A 71 3.45 1.13 -0.30
C THR A 71 2.13 1.33 -1.03
N VAL A 72 1.67 2.58 -1.03
CA VAL A 72 0.53 3.10 -1.79
C VAL A 72 0.96 4.37 -2.50
N LEU A 73 0.17 4.87 -3.46
CA LEU A 73 0.39 6.21 -3.99
C LEU A 73 -0.44 7.22 -3.21
N MET A 74 0.19 8.30 -2.82
CA MET A 74 -0.47 9.49 -2.29
C MET A 74 -0.10 10.68 -3.18
N ASP A 75 -1.09 11.24 -3.86
CA ASP A 75 -0.91 12.28 -4.88
C ASP A 75 0.16 11.87 -5.93
N GLY A 76 0.11 10.63 -6.40
CA GLY A 76 1.05 10.06 -7.39
C GLY A 76 2.41 9.64 -6.84
N ARG A 77 2.71 9.86 -5.56
CA ARG A 77 4.00 9.51 -4.96
C ARG A 77 3.91 8.26 -4.09
N ALA A 78 4.87 7.36 -4.23
CA ALA A 78 4.97 6.16 -3.40
C ALA A 78 5.27 6.53 -1.93
N VAL A 79 4.42 6.07 -1.02
CA VAL A 79 4.58 6.31 0.43
C VAL A 79 4.33 5.02 1.22
N CYS A 80 5.03 4.87 2.35
CA CYS A 80 4.78 3.78 3.29
C CYS A 80 3.54 4.08 4.14
N ALA A 81 2.41 3.46 3.83
CA ALA A 81 1.14 3.70 4.51
C ALA A 81 1.16 3.36 6.01
N CYS A 82 2.06 2.49 6.48
CA CYS A 82 2.18 2.16 7.90
C CYS A 82 2.73 3.32 8.75
N LEU A 83 3.48 4.25 8.15
CA LEU A 83 4.01 5.44 8.81
C LEU A 83 3.15 6.70 8.61
N MET A 84 2.16 6.62 7.72
CA MET A 84 1.31 7.76 7.40
C MET A 84 0.11 7.82 8.34
N PRO A 85 0.02 8.80 9.25
CA PRO A 85 -1.20 9.03 10.01
C PRO A 85 -2.36 9.41 9.08
N LEU A 86 -3.55 8.89 9.33
CA LEU A 86 -4.73 9.16 8.50
C LEU A 86 -5.04 10.66 8.40
N GLY A 87 -4.81 11.41 9.48
CA GLY A 87 -4.97 12.87 9.47
C GLY A 87 -4.12 13.59 8.41
N ARG A 88 -2.97 13.02 8.03
CA ARG A 88 -2.09 13.57 6.96
C ARG A 88 -2.55 13.17 5.55
N ALA A 89 -3.36 12.11 5.44
CA ALA A 89 -3.93 11.65 4.18
C ALA A 89 -5.26 12.35 3.83
N ARG A 90 -5.87 13.08 4.76
CA ARG A 90 -7.09 13.87 4.50
C ARG A 90 -6.82 14.94 3.44
N GLY A 91 -7.76 15.10 2.51
CA GLY A 91 -7.63 16.00 1.36
C GLY A 91 -6.62 15.54 0.31
N ARG A 92 -6.14 14.28 0.40
CA ARG A 92 -5.21 13.69 -0.54
C ARG A 92 -5.87 12.57 -1.34
N GLN A 93 -5.31 12.29 -2.50
CA GLN A 93 -5.71 11.19 -3.36
C GLN A 93 -4.84 9.97 -3.06
N ILE A 94 -5.48 8.89 -2.62
CA ILE A 94 -4.80 7.63 -2.33
C ILE A 94 -5.16 6.60 -3.40
N ARG A 95 -4.13 5.97 -3.97
CA ARG A 95 -4.31 4.83 -4.88
C ARG A 95 -3.63 3.60 -4.30
N THR A 96 -4.36 2.49 -4.26
CA THR A 96 -3.87 1.20 -3.81
C THR A 96 -3.80 0.21 -4.96
N ILE A 97 -3.23 -0.97 -4.73
CA ILE A 97 -3.11 -2.01 -5.75
C ILE A 97 -4.45 -2.43 -6.35
N GLU A 98 -5.54 -2.31 -5.59
CA GLU A 98 -6.89 -2.66 -6.04
C GLU A 98 -7.40 -1.76 -7.18
N SER A 99 -6.83 -0.57 -7.34
CA SER A 99 -7.19 0.34 -8.43
C SER A 99 -6.57 0.00 -9.78
N LEU A 100 -5.57 -0.91 -9.83
CA LEU A 100 -4.81 -1.18 -11.05
C LEU A 100 -5.47 -2.19 -11.98
N GLY A 101 -6.42 -2.97 -11.50
CA GLY A 101 -7.06 -3.97 -12.31
C GLY A 101 -7.83 -4.99 -11.48
N ASN A 102 -8.40 -5.96 -12.15
CA ASN A 102 -9.13 -7.06 -11.54
C ASN A 102 -8.73 -8.39 -12.19
N PRO A 103 -9.14 -9.55 -11.63
CA PRO A 103 -8.73 -10.85 -12.16
C PRO A 103 -9.08 -11.13 -13.63
N LYS A 104 -10.03 -10.38 -14.21
CA LYS A 104 -10.43 -10.51 -15.62
C LYS A 104 -9.71 -9.51 -16.53
N ALA A 105 -9.17 -8.43 -15.97
CA ALA A 105 -8.50 -7.36 -16.69
C ALA A 105 -7.33 -6.82 -15.85
N LEU A 106 -6.19 -7.51 -15.93
CA LEU A 106 -4.98 -7.10 -15.26
C LEU A 106 -4.40 -5.84 -15.90
N HIS A 107 -3.78 -4.98 -15.09
CA HIS A 107 -2.94 -3.92 -15.62
C HIS A 107 -1.78 -4.54 -16.43
N PRO A 108 -1.35 -3.96 -17.58
CA PRO A 108 -0.31 -4.55 -18.42
C PRO A 108 0.99 -4.92 -17.66
N LEU A 109 1.43 -4.06 -16.75
CA LEU A 109 2.58 -4.38 -15.87
C LEU A 109 2.29 -5.61 -14.99
N GLN A 110 1.06 -5.79 -14.47
CA GLN A 110 0.71 -6.99 -13.72
C GLN A 110 0.77 -8.23 -14.61
N ALA A 111 0.24 -8.13 -15.82
CA ALA A 111 0.20 -9.24 -16.76
C ALA A 111 1.60 -9.75 -17.10
N ILE A 112 2.56 -8.86 -17.39
CA ILE A 112 3.92 -9.26 -17.72
C ILE A 112 4.67 -9.84 -16.52
N LEU A 113 4.45 -9.31 -15.32
CA LEU A 113 5.03 -9.87 -14.09
C LEU A 113 4.51 -11.29 -13.82
N VAL A 114 3.23 -11.56 -14.08
CA VAL A 114 2.65 -12.92 -14.01
C VAL A 114 3.28 -13.81 -15.06
N GLN A 115 3.29 -13.39 -16.32
CA GLN A 115 3.81 -14.15 -17.44
C GLN A 115 5.27 -14.56 -17.26
N LYS A 116 6.10 -13.67 -16.72
CA LYS A 116 7.53 -13.91 -16.47
C LYS A 116 7.80 -14.66 -15.16
N GLY A 117 6.77 -14.93 -14.36
CA GLY A 117 6.93 -15.54 -13.03
C GLY A 117 7.79 -14.70 -12.08
N ALA A 118 7.58 -13.39 -12.07
CA ALA A 118 8.40 -12.41 -11.37
C ALA A 118 8.20 -12.40 -9.85
N PHE A 119 7.27 -13.18 -9.31
CA PHE A 119 7.03 -13.29 -7.87
C PHE A 119 6.77 -14.74 -7.45
N GLN A 120 6.93 -15.03 -6.16
CA GLN A 120 6.71 -16.34 -5.57
C GLN A 120 5.56 -16.28 -4.55
N CYS A 121 5.81 -15.89 -3.30
CA CYS A 121 4.75 -15.80 -2.28
C CYS A 121 3.75 -14.66 -2.50
N GLY A 122 4.11 -13.63 -3.28
CA GLY A 122 3.24 -12.51 -3.61
C GLY A 122 3.09 -11.43 -2.53
N PHE A 123 3.67 -11.61 -1.32
CA PHE A 123 3.44 -10.69 -0.21
C PHE A 123 3.99 -9.26 -0.47
N CYS A 124 5.17 -9.13 -1.05
CA CYS A 124 5.77 -7.83 -1.40
C CYS A 124 5.19 -7.24 -2.69
N THR A 125 4.55 -8.05 -3.52
CA THR A 125 4.14 -7.67 -4.90
C THR A 125 3.27 -6.41 -4.96
N PRO A 126 2.26 -6.22 -4.11
CA PRO A 126 1.46 -4.98 -4.14
C PRO A 126 2.32 -3.73 -3.92
N GLY A 127 3.20 -3.74 -2.92
CA GLY A 127 4.09 -2.60 -2.66
C GLY A 127 5.07 -2.34 -3.79
N VAL A 128 5.67 -3.39 -4.35
CA VAL A 128 6.54 -3.32 -5.53
C VAL A 128 5.80 -2.70 -6.72
N MET A 129 4.57 -3.15 -7.00
CA MET A 129 3.74 -2.62 -8.07
C MET A 129 3.47 -1.13 -7.92
N MET A 130 3.14 -0.68 -6.71
CA MET A 130 2.86 0.73 -6.46
C MET A 130 4.12 1.59 -6.60
N SER A 131 5.29 1.08 -6.20
CA SER A 131 6.58 1.79 -6.39
C SER A 131 6.96 1.90 -7.87
N LEU A 132 6.79 0.81 -8.64
CA LEU A 132 7.02 0.82 -10.09
C LEU A 132 6.03 1.74 -10.80
N LEU A 133 4.78 1.76 -10.41
CA LEU A 133 3.78 2.63 -10.99
C LEU A 133 4.14 4.12 -10.78
N ALA A 134 4.55 4.49 -9.56
CA ALA A 134 5.00 5.85 -9.28
C ALA A 134 6.18 6.27 -10.18
N LEU A 135 7.15 5.38 -10.38
CA LEU A 135 8.26 5.62 -11.29
C LEU A 135 7.77 5.81 -12.73
N LEU A 136 6.97 4.89 -13.25
CA LEU A 136 6.49 4.89 -14.63
C LEU A 136 5.54 6.04 -14.97
N GLU A 137 4.83 6.58 -13.98
CA GLU A 137 4.01 7.79 -14.14
C GLU A 137 4.86 9.06 -14.17
N SER A 138 5.98 9.08 -13.46
CA SER A 138 6.92 10.21 -13.45
C SER A 138 7.95 10.18 -14.59
N ASN A 139 8.40 8.98 -14.96
CA ASN A 139 9.32 8.70 -16.06
C ASN A 139 8.81 7.48 -16.84
N PRO A 140 8.21 7.67 -18.03
CA PRO A 140 7.62 6.57 -18.81
C PRO A 140 8.63 5.54 -19.33
N VAL A 141 9.90 5.91 -19.47
CA VAL A 141 10.98 5.07 -20.03
C VAL A 141 12.20 5.12 -19.09
N PRO A 142 12.07 4.60 -17.86
CA PRO A 142 13.19 4.58 -16.93
C PRO A 142 14.24 3.55 -17.36
N ASP A 143 15.49 3.82 -17.04
CA ASP A 143 16.55 2.84 -17.17
C ASP A 143 16.53 1.82 -16.00
N GLU A 144 17.38 0.77 -16.11
CA GLU A 144 17.45 -0.26 -15.08
C GLU A 144 17.92 0.29 -13.73
N ALA A 145 18.80 1.30 -13.70
CA ALA A 145 19.29 1.89 -12.46
C ALA A 145 18.18 2.66 -11.73
N GLU A 146 17.33 3.36 -12.48
CA GLU A 146 16.15 4.04 -11.95
C GLU A 146 15.13 3.05 -11.40
N VAL A 147 14.88 1.93 -12.10
CA VAL A 147 14.00 0.84 -11.62
C VAL A 147 14.57 0.24 -10.33
N ARG A 148 15.86 -0.05 -10.26
CA ARG A 148 16.51 -0.55 -9.05
C ARG A 148 16.37 0.45 -7.90
N THR A 149 16.57 1.73 -8.16
CA THR A 149 16.43 2.81 -7.17
C THR A 149 15.00 2.89 -6.64
N ALA A 150 13.98 2.83 -7.50
CA ALA A 150 12.59 2.85 -7.10
C ALA A 150 12.20 1.66 -6.20
N LEU A 151 12.88 0.52 -6.36
CA LEU A 151 12.63 -0.70 -5.60
C LEU A 151 13.45 -0.84 -4.32
N GLN A 152 14.39 0.06 -4.02
CA GLN A 152 15.26 -0.03 -2.84
C GLN A 152 14.49 -0.11 -1.52
N GLY A 153 13.31 0.53 -1.45
CA GLY A 153 12.43 0.50 -0.29
C GLY A 153 11.48 -0.72 -0.23
N ASN A 154 11.54 -1.65 -1.19
CA ASN A 154 10.64 -2.80 -1.27
C ASN A 154 11.40 -4.11 -1.06
N LEU A 155 11.34 -4.67 0.14
CA LEU A 155 12.06 -5.91 0.48
C LEU A 155 11.31 -7.14 -0.04
N CYS A 156 12.02 -7.98 -0.81
CA CYS A 156 11.55 -9.29 -1.24
C CYS A 156 12.52 -10.38 -0.74
N ARG A 157 12.03 -11.32 0.08
CA ARG A 157 12.85 -12.41 0.61
C ARG A 157 12.95 -13.60 -0.34
N CYS A 158 12.10 -13.67 -1.36
CA CYS A 158 11.92 -14.88 -2.16
C CYS A 158 12.67 -14.86 -3.49
N THR A 159 12.61 -13.75 -4.25
CA THR A 159 12.90 -13.74 -5.70
C THR A 159 14.33 -13.33 -6.06
N GLY A 160 15.06 -12.68 -5.15
CA GLY A 160 16.37 -12.07 -5.47
C GLY A 160 16.29 -10.96 -6.53
N TYR A 161 15.05 -10.48 -6.84
CA TYR A 161 14.72 -9.39 -7.77
C TYR A 161 15.04 -9.63 -9.27
N VAL A 162 15.75 -10.70 -9.64
CA VAL A 162 16.22 -10.89 -11.03
C VAL A 162 15.04 -10.90 -12.01
N LYS A 163 14.10 -11.83 -11.84
CA LYS A 163 12.93 -11.91 -12.72
C LYS A 163 12.02 -10.70 -12.64
N LEU A 164 11.97 -10.04 -11.48
CA LEU A 164 11.20 -8.81 -11.31
C LEU A 164 11.77 -7.69 -12.16
N LEU A 165 13.08 -7.50 -12.16
CA LEU A 165 13.77 -6.51 -12.99
C LEU A 165 13.63 -6.84 -14.48
N GLU A 166 13.89 -8.10 -14.88
CA GLU A 166 13.71 -8.55 -16.27
C GLU A 166 12.30 -8.28 -16.78
N ALA A 167 11.27 -8.64 -16.02
CA ALA A 167 9.88 -8.42 -16.40
C ALA A 167 9.54 -6.92 -16.49
N THR A 168 10.04 -6.11 -15.56
CA THR A 168 9.83 -4.67 -15.58
C THR A 168 10.50 -4.03 -16.80
N MET A 169 11.74 -4.39 -17.10
CA MET A 169 12.45 -3.88 -18.27
C MET A 169 11.80 -4.33 -19.59
N THR A 170 11.29 -5.57 -19.63
CA THR A 170 10.50 -6.04 -20.79
C THR A 170 9.25 -5.18 -20.99
N TYR A 171 8.51 -4.88 -19.92
CA TYR A 171 7.33 -4.02 -19.97
C TYR A 171 7.66 -2.62 -20.49
N ILE A 172 8.75 -2.02 -19.99
CA ILE A 172 9.20 -0.68 -20.41
C ILE A 172 9.55 -0.68 -21.90
N TRP A 173 10.26 -1.71 -22.36
CA TRP A 173 10.66 -1.86 -23.75
C TRP A 173 9.44 -2.02 -24.69
N GLU A 174 8.50 -2.90 -24.35
CA GLU A 174 7.28 -3.15 -25.13
C GLU A 174 6.44 -1.87 -25.24
N ARG A 175 6.24 -1.16 -24.11
CA ARG A 175 5.48 0.10 -24.08
C ARG A 175 6.11 1.20 -24.92
N GLY A 176 7.44 1.27 -24.98
CA GLY A 176 8.17 2.27 -25.78
C GLY A 176 8.18 1.98 -27.28
N HIS A 177 7.74 0.77 -27.70
CA HIS A 177 7.75 0.31 -29.08
C HIS A 177 6.36 -0.08 -29.58
N GLU A 178 5.30 0.22 -28.82
CA GLU A 178 3.93 0.15 -29.36
C GLU A 178 3.77 1.20 -30.48
N PRO A 179 3.29 0.77 -31.70
CA PRO A 179 3.15 1.62 -32.87
C PRO A 179 2.06 2.70 -32.71
#